data_16557335ec3ee48cc0648f2219acf1eb
#
_entry.id   16557335ec3ee48cc0648f2219acf1eb
#
_cell.length_a   1.000
_cell.length_b   1.000
_cell.length_c   1.000
_cell.angle_alpha   90.00
_cell.angle_beta   90.00
_cell.angle_gamma   90.00
#
_symmetry.space_group_name_H-M   'P 1'
#
loop_
_entity.id
_entity.type
_entity.pdbx_description
1 polymer ?
#
loop_
_entity_poly.entity_id
_entity_poly.type
_entity_poly.pdbx_seq_one_letter_code
_entity_poly.pdbx_strand_id
1 'polypeptide(L)'
;MPIAEVNGQRLYYEDTGGSGPPVIFSHGLFMDHEMFAPQVEALKGRYRCITWDERGHAGTASDALAPFSYYDSADDLAALLQHLGIERAVLAGMSQGGFLSLRCALTHPEVVWALILIDTQAGCEDPERLKGHMQLANAWAAGGLSDEIAGIVESIILGDNWAGAEAWKAKWRQIAPVNLMGCMQTLASRDDVTGKLGGIEVPALVIHGDADAAIELSLAKALAAGLASAELVVVPGAGHAANLTHPETVNPAIERFLATLD
;
A
#
# COMPACT_ATOMS: atom_id res chain seq x y z
N MET A 1 8.79 18.82 -9.06
CA MET A 1 8.15 17.59 -8.54
C MET A 1 7.03 18.06 -7.63
N PRO A 2 5.80 17.63 -7.83
CA PRO A 2 4.67 18.13 -7.04
C PRO A 2 4.78 17.66 -5.58
N ILE A 3 4.68 18.61 -4.66
CA ILE A 3 4.63 18.40 -3.21
C ILE A 3 3.34 19.03 -2.73
N ALA A 4 2.53 18.28 -2.01
CA ALA A 4 1.38 18.80 -1.28
C ALA A 4 1.79 19.10 0.16
N GLU A 5 1.56 20.33 0.60
CA GLU A 5 1.73 20.70 2.01
C GLU A 5 0.37 20.59 2.69
N VAL A 6 0.10 19.42 3.27
CA VAL A 6 -1.20 19.07 3.86
C VAL A 6 -1.01 18.33 5.17
N ASN A 7 -1.94 18.47 6.09
CA ASN A 7 -1.94 17.79 7.40
C ASN A 7 -0.59 17.89 8.15
N GLY A 8 0.14 19.01 7.98
CA GLY A 8 1.48 19.21 8.56
C GLY A 8 2.59 18.39 7.91
N GLN A 9 2.33 17.76 6.78
CA GLN A 9 3.29 16.96 6.01
C GLN A 9 3.60 17.60 4.66
N ARG A 10 4.73 17.21 4.09
CA ARG A 10 5.15 17.52 2.71
C ARG A 10 5.10 16.24 1.90
N LEU A 11 3.94 15.92 1.35
CA LEU A 11 3.70 14.69 0.63
C LEU A 11 4.12 14.80 -0.84
N TYR A 12 5.02 13.92 -1.27
CA TYR A 12 5.30 13.75 -2.70
C TYR A 12 4.15 12.99 -3.36
N TYR A 13 3.73 13.43 -4.53
CA TYR A 13 2.74 12.72 -5.34
C TYR A 13 3.00 12.90 -6.83
N GLU A 14 2.43 12.02 -7.63
CA GLU A 14 2.31 12.16 -9.08
C GLU A 14 0.83 12.07 -9.47
N ASP A 15 0.44 12.84 -10.46
CA ASP A 15 -0.94 12.93 -10.94
C ASP A 15 -0.93 12.94 -12.47
N THR A 16 -1.57 11.97 -13.09
CA THR A 16 -1.70 11.92 -14.55
C THR A 16 -2.60 13.01 -15.11
N GLY A 17 -3.36 13.68 -14.25
CA GLY A 17 -4.39 14.63 -14.68
C GLY A 17 -5.54 13.95 -15.40
N GLY A 18 -6.30 14.75 -16.16
CA GLY A 18 -7.47 14.27 -16.91
C GLY A 18 -8.79 14.42 -16.14
N SER A 19 -9.89 14.12 -16.83
CA SER A 19 -11.27 14.22 -16.30
C SER A 19 -11.89 12.87 -15.95
N GLY A 20 -11.14 11.78 -16.08
CA GLY A 20 -11.62 10.45 -15.73
C GLY A 20 -11.80 10.30 -14.22
N PRO A 21 -12.53 9.26 -13.78
CA PRO A 21 -12.71 8.96 -12.37
C PRO A 21 -11.35 8.81 -11.66
N PRO A 22 -11.16 9.38 -10.45
CA PRO A 22 -9.87 9.33 -9.77
C PRO A 22 -9.64 8.00 -9.08
N VAL A 23 -8.43 7.46 -9.25
CA VAL A 23 -7.89 6.31 -8.54
C VAL A 23 -6.59 6.74 -7.87
N ILE A 24 -6.51 6.64 -6.53
CA ILE A 24 -5.30 6.95 -5.78
C ILE A 24 -4.65 5.67 -5.26
N PHE A 25 -3.33 5.57 -5.44
CA PHE A 25 -2.55 4.38 -5.16
C PHE A 25 -1.62 4.61 -3.96
N SER A 26 -1.78 3.81 -2.92
CA SER A 26 -0.98 3.81 -1.70
C SER A 26 -0.09 2.58 -1.67
N HIS A 27 1.23 2.79 -1.62
CA HIS A 27 2.25 1.75 -1.74
C HIS A 27 2.41 0.88 -0.48
N GLY A 28 3.17 -0.21 -0.60
CA GLY A 28 3.56 -1.09 0.50
C GLY A 28 4.76 -0.56 1.31
N LEU A 29 4.99 -1.18 2.49
CA LEU A 29 6.12 -0.86 3.36
C LEU A 29 7.45 -0.99 2.60
N PHE A 30 8.33 0.01 2.73
CA PHE A 30 9.62 0.14 2.03
C PHE A 30 9.53 0.28 0.50
N MET A 31 8.33 0.35 -0.04
CA MET A 31 8.10 0.69 -1.44
C MET A 31 7.91 2.20 -1.61
N ASP A 32 7.59 2.65 -2.80
CA ASP A 32 7.24 4.03 -3.13
C ASP A 32 6.19 4.07 -4.25
N HIS A 33 5.81 5.28 -4.65
CA HIS A 33 4.81 5.53 -5.71
C HIS A 33 5.07 4.76 -7.02
N GLU A 34 6.33 4.48 -7.37
CA GLU A 34 6.67 3.80 -8.63
C GLU A 34 6.23 2.32 -8.67
N MET A 35 5.91 1.71 -7.51
CA MET A 35 5.42 0.32 -7.52
C MET A 35 4.11 0.13 -8.29
N PHE A 36 3.34 1.21 -8.48
CA PHE A 36 2.10 1.20 -9.25
C PHE A 36 2.26 1.61 -10.71
N ALA A 37 3.49 1.76 -11.21
CA ALA A 37 3.72 2.14 -12.60
C ALA A 37 2.99 1.23 -13.62
N PRO A 38 2.90 -0.12 -13.44
CA PRO A 38 2.13 -0.97 -14.34
C PRO A 38 0.61 -0.68 -14.33
N GLN A 39 0.04 -0.31 -13.17
CA GLN A 39 -1.37 0.03 -13.02
C GLN A 39 -1.66 1.40 -13.63
N VAL A 40 -0.80 2.39 -13.34
CA VAL A 40 -0.91 3.74 -13.92
C VAL A 40 -0.88 3.66 -15.44
N GLU A 41 0.07 2.90 -16.02
CA GLU A 41 0.17 2.76 -17.46
C GLU A 41 -1.10 2.15 -18.09
N ALA A 42 -1.68 1.15 -17.45
CA ALA A 42 -2.89 0.50 -17.92
C ALA A 42 -4.15 1.40 -17.81
N LEU A 43 -4.20 2.26 -16.78
CA LEU A 43 -5.42 2.97 -16.43
C LEU A 43 -5.47 4.43 -16.86
N LYS A 44 -4.32 5.11 -17.04
CA LYS A 44 -4.21 6.56 -17.28
C LYS A 44 -4.99 7.08 -18.49
N GLY A 45 -5.33 6.20 -19.43
CA GLY A 45 -6.14 6.56 -20.62
C GLY A 45 -7.63 6.78 -20.32
N ARG A 46 -8.13 6.27 -19.19
CA ARG A 46 -9.55 6.30 -18.79
C ARG A 46 -9.78 6.91 -17.41
N TYR A 47 -8.79 6.81 -16.52
CA TYR A 47 -8.85 7.23 -15.12
C TYR A 47 -7.79 8.28 -14.83
N ARG A 48 -8.08 9.19 -13.89
CA ARG A 48 -7.06 10.07 -13.31
C ARG A 48 -6.33 9.28 -12.24
N CYS A 49 -5.09 8.90 -12.50
CA CYS A 49 -4.28 8.10 -11.59
C CYS A 49 -3.40 9.01 -10.74
N ILE A 50 -3.48 8.85 -9.42
CA ILE A 50 -2.65 9.54 -8.45
C ILE A 50 -1.83 8.50 -7.70
N THR A 51 -0.51 8.66 -7.64
CA THR A 51 0.39 7.90 -6.78
C THR A 51 1.05 8.86 -5.81
N TRP A 52 1.38 8.41 -4.62
CA TRP A 52 1.99 9.25 -3.59
C TRP A 52 2.90 8.44 -2.69
N ASP A 53 3.83 9.12 -2.03
CA ASP A 53 4.70 8.51 -1.04
C ASP A 53 4.17 8.80 0.36
N GLU A 54 3.91 7.73 1.13
CA GLU A 54 3.51 7.80 2.53
C GLU A 54 4.65 8.35 3.41
N ARG A 55 4.31 8.85 4.60
CA ARG A 55 5.28 9.33 5.59
C ARG A 55 6.47 8.37 5.75
N GLY A 56 7.67 8.91 5.75
CA GLY A 56 8.89 8.15 5.92
C GLY A 56 9.36 7.39 4.67
N HIS A 57 8.69 7.54 3.53
CA HIS A 57 9.05 6.86 2.29
C HIS A 57 9.49 7.86 1.21
N ALA A 58 10.50 7.48 0.45
CA ALA A 58 11.00 8.13 -0.76
C ALA A 58 10.93 9.67 -0.74
N GLY A 59 10.10 10.29 -1.59
CA GLY A 59 9.95 11.75 -1.68
C GLY A 59 9.30 12.41 -0.46
N THR A 60 8.70 11.63 0.45
CA THR A 60 8.12 12.05 1.74
C THR A 60 8.98 11.61 2.93
N ALA A 61 10.19 11.09 2.70
CA ALA A 61 11.13 10.77 3.78
C ALA A 61 11.51 12.00 4.59
N SER A 62 11.80 11.81 5.88
CA SER A 62 12.10 12.89 6.82
C SER A 62 13.36 12.58 7.63
N ASP A 63 14.19 13.58 7.88
CA ASP A 63 15.36 13.45 8.78
C ASP A 63 14.95 13.38 10.26
N ALA A 64 13.68 13.69 10.58
CA ALA A 64 13.13 13.69 11.91
C ALA A 64 11.66 13.21 11.88
N LEU A 65 11.46 11.95 11.43
CA LEU A 65 10.13 11.35 11.35
C LEU A 65 9.54 11.20 12.75
N ALA A 66 8.45 11.94 13.02
CA ALA A 66 7.68 11.79 14.25
C ALA A 66 6.91 10.45 14.23
N PRO A 67 6.64 9.84 15.40
CA PRO A 67 5.75 8.69 15.49
C PRO A 67 4.40 8.98 14.84
N PHE A 68 3.88 8.03 14.09
CA PHE A 68 2.59 8.12 13.40
C PHE A 68 1.88 6.76 13.39
N SER A 69 0.62 6.77 13.02
CA SER A 69 -0.23 5.59 12.85
C SER A 69 -0.81 5.55 11.44
N TYR A 70 -1.40 4.43 11.04
CA TYR A 70 -2.13 4.38 9.76
C TYR A 70 -3.43 5.22 9.75
N TYR A 71 -3.88 5.71 10.90
CA TYR A 71 -4.92 6.75 10.95
C TYR A 71 -4.36 8.11 10.53
N ASP A 72 -3.14 8.48 10.97
CA ASP A 72 -2.47 9.68 10.49
C ASP A 72 -2.23 9.63 8.97
N SER A 73 -1.87 8.44 8.43
CA SER A 73 -1.71 8.25 6.99
C SER A 73 -3.06 8.31 6.24
N ALA A 74 -4.15 7.87 6.86
CA ALA A 74 -5.51 8.03 6.33
C ALA A 74 -5.94 9.50 6.28
N ASP A 75 -5.61 10.27 7.32
CA ASP A 75 -5.83 11.72 7.37
C ASP A 75 -5.01 12.44 6.29
N ASP A 76 -3.76 12.02 6.05
CA ASP A 76 -2.91 12.54 4.97
C ASP A 76 -3.51 12.27 3.59
N LEU A 77 -4.02 11.05 3.37
CA LEU A 77 -4.68 10.66 2.12
C LEU A 77 -5.92 11.51 1.86
N ALA A 78 -6.78 11.68 2.86
CA ALA A 78 -7.97 12.53 2.77
C ALA A 78 -7.61 14.00 2.48
N ALA A 79 -6.57 14.53 3.16
CA ALA A 79 -6.08 15.88 2.95
C ALA A 79 -5.45 16.06 1.55
N LEU A 80 -4.76 15.03 1.02
CA LEU A 80 -4.22 15.04 -0.34
C LEU A 80 -5.34 15.09 -1.39
N LEU A 81 -6.40 14.28 -1.22
CA LEU A 81 -7.57 14.33 -2.10
C LEU A 81 -8.23 15.72 -2.08
N GLN A 82 -8.39 16.31 -0.91
CA GLN A 82 -8.90 17.69 -0.78
C GLN A 82 -8.01 18.72 -1.48
N HIS A 83 -6.68 18.62 -1.33
CA HIS A 83 -5.70 19.47 -2.00
C HIS A 83 -5.81 19.40 -3.53
N LEU A 84 -6.09 18.21 -4.06
CA LEU A 84 -6.26 17.95 -5.49
C LEU A 84 -7.67 18.29 -6.02
N GLY A 85 -8.57 18.77 -5.16
CA GLY A 85 -9.95 19.10 -5.51
C GLY A 85 -10.78 17.85 -5.86
N ILE A 86 -10.43 16.69 -5.27
CA ILE A 86 -11.10 15.41 -5.48
C ILE A 86 -12.07 15.16 -4.33
N GLU A 87 -13.37 15.11 -4.62
CA GLU A 87 -14.39 14.88 -3.59
C GLU A 87 -14.38 13.43 -3.09
N ARG A 88 -14.20 12.47 -4.00
CA ARG A 88 -14.06 11.05 -3.66
C ARG A 88 -13.25 10.31 -4.72
N ALA A 89 -12.56 9.25 -4.33
CA ALA A 89 -11.72 8.44 -5.20
C ALA A 89 -11.86 6.95 -4.90
N VAL A 90 -11.45 6.11 -5.85
CA VAL A 90 -11.13 4.71 -5.58
C VAL A 90 -9.78 4.68 -4.87
N LEU A 91 -9.73 4.08 -3.68
CA LEU A 91 -8.49 3.91 -2.93
C LEU A 91 -7.89 2.54 -3.24
N ALA A 92 -6.76 2.52 -3.93
CA ALA A 92 -6.03 1.31 -4.26
C ALA A 92 -4.80 1.20 -3.36
N GLY A 93 -4.76 0.23 -2.46
CA GLY A 93 -3.68 0.08 -1.50
C GLY A 93 -3.07 -1.32 -1.51
N MET A 94 -1.73 -1.39 -1.55
CA MET A 94 -0.99 -2.63 -1.40
C MET A 94 -0.41 -2.73 0.01
N SER A 95 -0.61 -3.89 0.69
CA SER A 95 -0.06 -4.15 2.02
C SER A 95 -0.39 -3.02 3.01
N GLN A 96 0.60 -2.25 3.50
CA GLN A 96 0.35 -1.07 4.34
C GLN A 96 -0.57 -0.04 3.68
N GLY A 97 -0.49 0.15 2.36
CA GLY A 97 -1.43 0.99 1.62
C GLY A 97 -2.88 0.52 1.77
N GLY A 98 -3.10 -0.79 1.89
CA GLY A 98 -4.38 -1.38 2.25
C GLY A 98 -4.78 -1.10 3.71
N PHE A 99 -3.81 -1.14 4.65
CA PHE A 99 -4.08 -0.82 6.07
C PHE A 99 -4.59 0.60 6.24
N LEU A 100 -3.93 1.58 5.60
CA LEU A 100 -4.38 2.97 5.66
C LEU A 100 -5.69 3.19 4.88
N SER A 101 -5.90 2.51 3.75
CA SER A 101 -7.14 2.62 2.96
C SER A 101 -8.37 2.11 3.73
N LEU A 102 -8.24 1.00 4.47
CA LEU A 102 -9.28 0.52 5.37
C LEU A 102 -9.61 1.55 6.47
N ARG A 103 -8.58 2.17 7.05
CA ARG A 103 -8.78 3.20 8.08
C ARG A 103 -9.38 4.47 7.50
N CYS A 104 -8.98 4.88 6.32
CA CYS A 104 -9.60 5.99 5.60
C CYS A 104 -11.09 5.71 5.34
N ALA A 105 -11.46 4.50 4.92
CA ALA A 105 -12.86 4.13 4.74
C ALA A 105 -13.67 4.13 6.05
N LEU A 106 -13.03 3.92 7.19
CA LEU A 106 -13.66 3.95 8.51
C LEU A 106 -13.77 5.36 9.10
N THR A 107 -12.82 6.26 8.79
CA THR A 107 -12.75 7.61 9.40
C THR A 107 -13.17 8.73 8.45
N HIS A 108 -13.04 8.53 7.16
CA HIS A 108 -13.37 9.47 6.07
C HIS A 108 -14.20 8.80 4.98
N PRO A 109 -15.34 8.14 5.31
CA PRO A 109 -16.12 7.39 4.33
C PRO A 109 -16.61 8.25 3.14
N GLU A 110 -16.76 9.57 3.35
CA GLU A 110 -17.24 10.51 2.34
C GLU A 110 -16.28 10.68 1.16
N VAL A 111 -14.97 10.47 1.36
CA VAL A 111 -13.97 10.58 0.28
C VAL A 111 -13.73 9.27 -0.46
N VAL A 112 -14.34 8.16 0.00
CA VAL A 112 -14.11 6.84 -0.57
C VAL A 112 -15.24 6.45 -1.50
N TRP A 113 -14.90 6.14 -2.75
CA TRP A 113 -15.85 5.62 -3.73
C TRP A 113 -15.87 4.09 -3.75
N ALA A 114 -14.67 3.48 -3.77
CA ALA A 114 -14.49 2.03 -3.71
C ALA A 114 -13.09 1.70 -3.17
N LEU A 115 -12.85 0.44 -2.82
CA LEU A 115 -11.55 -0.05 -2.36
C LEU A 115 -10.97 -1.08 -3.33
N ILE A 116 -9.66 -0.99 -3.59
CA ILE A 116 -8.85 -2.04 -4.21
C ILE A 116 -7.75 -2.39 -3.21
N LEU A 117 -7.84 -3.58 -2.62
CA LEU A 117 -7.00 -4.03 -1.51
C LEU A 117 -6.11 -5.18 -1.98
N ILE A 118 -4.81 -4.90 -2.14
CA ILE A 118 -3.85 -5.81 -2.74
C ILE A 118 -2.88 -6.33 -1.67
N ASP A 119 -2.76 -7.64 -1.55
CA ASP A 119 -1.82 -8.31 -0.64
C ASP A 119 -1.83 -7.71 0.77
N THR A 120 -3.03 -7.59 1.35
CA THR A 120 -3.28 -6.91 2.63
C THR A 120 -4.25 -7.68 3.53
N GLN A 121 -4.40 -7.22 4.76
CA GLN A 121 -5.26 -7.79 5.79
C GLN A 121 -5.87 -6.70 6.69
N ALA A 122 -6.85 -7.05 7.52
CA ALA A 122 -7.48 -6.15 8.50
C ALA A 122 -6.90 -6.28 9.91
N GLY A 123 -6.33 -7.43 10.24
CA GLY A 123 -5.80 -7.75 11.56
C GLY A 123 -4.40 -7.20 11.85
N CYS A 124 -3.94 -7.44 13.06
CA CYS A 124 -2.56 -7.21 13.47
C CYS A 124 -1.63 -8.27 12.88
N GLU A 125 -0.33 -7.99 12.92
CA GLU A 125 0.72 -8.97 12.60
C GLU A 125 0.76 -10.08 13.65
N ASP A 126 1.09 -11.30 13.21
CA ASP A 126 1.43 -12.37 14.15
C ASP A 126 2.63 -11.95 15.01
N PRO A 127 2.57 -12.11 16.36
CA PRO A 127 3.62 -11.59 17.24
C PRO A 127 5.01 -12.19 17.00
N GLU A 128 5.11 -13.47 16.62
CA GLU A 128 6.42 -14.09 16.34
C GLU A 128 6.98 -13.62 14.99
N ARG A 129 6.12 -13.46 13.98
CA ARG A 129 6.48 -12.88 12.69
C ARG A 129 6.93 -11.43 12.85
N LEU A 130 6.18 -10.63 13.61
CA LEU A 130 6.55 -9.24 13.91
C LEU A 130 7.92 -9.15 14.60
N LYS A 131 8.19 -10.04 15.55
CA LYS A 131 9.49 -10.10 16.23
C LYS A 131 10.63 -10.37 15.23
N GLY A 132 10.44 -11.28 14.28
CA GLY A 132 11.39 -11.55 13.20
C GLY A 132 11.61 -10.32 12.32
N HIS A 133 10.55 -9.65 11.89
CA HIS A 133 10.62 -8.42 11.10
C HIS A 133 11.34 -7.30 11.85
N MET A 134 11.08 -7.11 13.15
CA MET A 134 11.76 -6.11 13.98
C MET A 134 13.25 -6.43 14.18
N GLN A 135 13.63 -7.70 14.31
CA GLN A 135 15.05 -8.10 14.37
C GLN A 135 15.77 -7.77 13.06
N LEU A 136 15.17 -8.08 11.92
CA LEU A 136 15.71 -7.77 10.60
C LEU A 136 15.87 -6.24 10.40
N ALA A 137 14.85 -5.46 10.76
CA ALA A 137 14.86 -4.01 10.67
C ALA A 137 15.93 -3.38 11.59
N ASN A 138 16.10 -3.88 12.82
CA ASN A 138 17.14 -3.42 13.73
C ASN A 138 18.56 -3.72 13.18
N ALA A 139 18.78 -4.89 12.60
CA ALA A 139 20.04 -5.23 11.96
C ALA A 139 20.33 -4.32 10.76
N TRP A 140 19.32 -4.06 9.93
CA TRP A 140 19.41 -3.13 8.81
C TRP A 140 19.71 -1.69 9.29
N ALA A 141 18.97 -1.19 10.29
CA ALA A 141 19.18 0.17 10.82
C ALA A 141 20.59 0.37 11.42
N ALA A 142 21.13 -0.66 12.08
CA ALA A 142 22.43 -0.58 12.74
C ALA A 142 23.62 -0.77 11.79
N GLY A 143 23.52 -1.63 10.79
CA GLY A 143 24.62 -2.05 9.91
C GLY A 143 24.47 -1.65 8.44
N GLY A 144 23.35 -1.01 8.07
CA GLY A 144 22.99 -0.80 6.67
C GLY A 144 22.36 -2.05 6.04
N LEU A 145 21.85 -1.90 4.82
CA LEU A 145 21.26 -3.00 4.06
C LEU A 145 22.38 -3.87 3.45
N SER A 146 22.77 -4.95 4.15
CA SER A 146 23.65 -5.96 3.58
C SER A 146 22.96 -6.73 2.44
N ASP A 147 23.76 -7.40 1.59
CA ASP A 147 23.20 -8.23 0.50
C ASP A 147 22.35 -9.39 1.05
N GLU A 148 22.70 -9.94 2.22
CA GLU A 148 21.92 -10.96 2.91
C GLU A 148 20.54 -10.42 3.33
N ILE A 149 20.49 -9.27 4.02
CA ILE A 149 19.23 -8.63 4.43
C ILE A 149 18.42 -8.23 3.20
N ALA A 150 19.07 -7.68 2.16
CA ALA A 150 18.40 -7.31 0.91
C ALA A 150 17.75 -8.52 0.22
N GLY A 151 18.42 -9.67 0.24
CA GLY A 151 17.88 -10.93 -0.29
C GLY A 151 16.65 -11.41 0.50
N ILE A 152 16.66 -11.31 1.82
CA ILE A 152 15.51 -11.67 2.66
C ILE A 152 14.32 -10.73 2.37
N VAL A 153 14.56 -9.42 2.32
CA VAL A 153 13.51 -8.42 2.01
C VAL A 153 12.94 -8.63 0.60
N GLU A 154 13.80 -8.94 -0.39
CA GLU A 154 13.38 -9.30 -1.75
C GLU A 154 12.46 -10.50 -1.75
N SER A 155 12.88 -11.61 -1.13
CA SER A 155 12.10 -12.85 -1.07
C SER A 155 10.71 -12.62 -0.43
N ILE A 156 10.64 -11.78 0.62
CA ILE A 156 9.38 -11.47 1.29
C ILE A 156 8.47 -10.59 0.41
N ILE A 157 9.01 -9.53 -0.21
CA ILE A 157 8.20 -8.51 -0.89
C ILE A 157 7.98 -8.85 -2.36
N LEU A 158 9.05 -9.18 -3.08
CA LEU A 158 9.03 -9.31 -4.54
C LEU A 158 8.97 -10.77 -5.01
N GLY A 159 9.23 -11.71 -4.09
CA GLY A 159 9.48 -13.11 -4.45
C GLY A 159 10.88 -13.30 -5.05
N ASP A 160 11.29 -14.58 -5.15
CA ASP A 160 12.63 -14.92 -5.59
C ASP A 160 12.81 -14.69 -7.10
N ASN A 161 13.97 -14.12 -7.46
CA ASN A 161 14.42 -13.96 -8.86
C ASN A 161 13.53 -13.07 -9.76
N TRP A 162 12.78 -12.14 -9.21
CA TRP A 162 12.06 -11.17 -10.04
C TRP A 162 13.04 -10.19 -10.72
N ALA A 163 12.90 -10.00 -12.03
CA ALA A 163 13.86 -9.24 -12.84
C ALA A 163 14.05 -7.77 -12.43
N GLY A 164 13.04 -7.17 -11.76
CA GLY A 164 13.08 -5.79 -11.26
C GLY A 164 13.72 -5.61 -9.88
N ALA A 165 14.10 -6.69 -9.19
CA ALA A 165 14.51 -6.67 -7.79
C ALA A 165 15.73 -5.77 -7.50
N GLU A 166 16.72 -5.74 -8.38
CA GLU A 166 17.93 -4.93 -8.17
C GLU A 166 17.64 -3.42 -8.12
N ALA A 167 16.67 -2.95 -8.89
CA ALA A 167 16.26 -1.55 -8.84
C ALA A 167 15.65 -1.21 -7.47
N TRP A 168 14.83 -2.09 -6.89
CA TRP A 168 14.24 -1.91 -5.57
C TRP A 168 15.28 -2.04 -4.45
N LYS A 169 16.20 -2.99 -4.53
CA LYS A 169 17.34 -3.07 -3.59
C LYS A 169 18.17 -1.79 -3.58
N ALA A 170 18.39 -1.16 -4.75
CA ALA A 170 19.07 0.12 -4.82
C ALA A 170 18.32 1.24 -4.09
N LYS A 171 16.99 1.29 -4.18
CA LYS A 171 16.14 2.22 -3.42
C LYS A 171 16.19 1.91 -1.92
N TRP A 172 16.05 0.65 -1.52
CA TRP A 172 16.10 0.24 -0.11
C TRP A 172 17.41 0.63 0.58
N ARG A 173 18.56 0.59 -0.14
CA ARG A 173 19.86 1.07 0.38
C ARG A 173 19.88 2.56 0.72
N GLN A 174 18.92 3.34 0.22
CA GLN A 174 18.81 4.78 0.49
C GLN A 174 17.89 5.09 1.69
N ILE A 175 17.17 4.11 2.23
CA ILE A 175 16.26 4.34 3.35
C ILE A 175 17.07 4.68 4.62
N ALA A 176 16.87 5.89 5.14
CA ALA A 176 17.51 6.30 6.37
C ALA A 176 16.97 5.52 7.59
N PRO A 177 17.82 5.19 8.58
CA PRO A 177 17.39 4.42 9.75
C PRO A 177 16.21 5.02 10.52
N VAL A 178 16.08 6.34 10.56
CA VAL A 178 14.95 7.01 11.22
C VAL A 178 13.63 6.71 10.53
N ASN A 179 13.60 6.68 9.20
CA ASN A 179 12.41 6.34 8.42
C ASN A 179 12.11 4.85 8.49
N LEU A 180 13.14 4.00 8.32
CA LEU A 180 13.01 2.55 8.46
C LEU A 180 12.36 2.16 9.79
N MET A 181 12.90 2.66 10.90
CA MET A 181 12.41 2.31 12.23
C MET A 181 11.07 2.96 12.56
N GLY A 182 10.83 4.18 12.10
CA GLY A 182 9.54 4.84 12.27
C GLY A 182 8.39 4.08 11.57
N CYS A 183 8.60 3.68 10.31
CA CYS A 183 7.62 2.90 9.57
C CYS A 183 7.41 1.49 10.17
N MET A 184 8.48 0.85 10.67
CA MET A 184 8.35 -0.43 11.37
C MET A 184 7.59 -0.32 12.69
N GLN A 185 7.75 0.79 13.43
CA GLN A 185 6.97 1.06 14.65
C GLN A 185 5.49 1.27 14.33
N THR A 186 5.18 1.98 13.25
CA THR A 186 3.81 2.15 12.76
C THR A 186 3.18 0.81 12.41
N LEU A 187 3.90 -0.06 11.68
CA LEU A 187 3.45 -1.42 11.37
C LEU A 187 3.16 -2.21 12.67
N ALA A 188 4.10 -2.16 13.63
CA ALA A 188 4.02 -2.92 14.88
C ALA A 188 2.89 -2.47 15.81
N SER A 189 2.51 -1.18 15.75
CA SER A 189 1.51 -0.57 16.64
C SER A 189 0.09 -0.54 16.05
N ARG A 190 -0.12 -1.06 14.81
CA ARG A 190 -1.44 -1.00 14.19
C ARG A 190 -2.48 -1.80 14.96
N ASP A 191 -3.69 -1.26 15.04
CA ASP A 191 -4.83 -1.92 15.63
C ASP A 191 -5.48 -2.94 14.69
N ASP A 192 -6.20 -3.90 15.26
CA ASP A 192 -7.05 -4.83 14.51
C ASP A 192 -8.39 -4.15 14.19
N VAL A 193 -8.70 -4.05 12.89
CA VAL A 193 -9.97 -3.49 12.41
C VAL A 193 -10.92 -4.55 11.86
N THR A 194 -10.61 -5.84 12.03
CA THR A 194 -11.42 -6.96 11.52
C THR A 194 -12.88 -6.85 11.96
N GLY A 195 -13.14 -6.50 13.23
CA GLY A 195 -14.49 -6.33 13.76
C GLY A 195 -15.24 -5.11 13.22
N LYS A 196 -14.58 -4.21 12.48
CA LYS A 196 -15.15 -2.99 11.92
C LYS A 196 -15.47 -3.10 10.42
N LEU A 197 -15.01 -4.16 9.74
CA LEU A 197 -15.11 -4.32 8.28
C LEU A 197 -16.54 -4.26 7.75
N GLY A 198 -17.51 -4.81 8.49
CA GLY A 198 -18.93 -4.79 8.10
C GLY A 198 -19.56 -3.38 8.04
N GLY A 199 -18.87 -2.36 8.62
CA GLY A 199 -19.26 -0.96 8.50
C GLY A 199 -18.72 -0.27 7.24
N ILE A 200 -17.88 -0.93 6.44
CA ILE A 200 -17.40 -0.42 5.16
C ILE A 200 -18.35 -0.89 4.08
N GLU A 201 -19.23 0.01 3.61
CA GLU A 201 -20.34 -0.32 2.69
C GLU A 201 -19.97 -0.13 1.21
N VAL A 202 -18.83 0.52 0.91
CA VAL A 202 -18.41 0.75 -0.48
C VAL A 202 -17.97 -0.56 -1.15
N PRO A 203 -18.12 -0.68 -2.48
CA PRO A 203 -17.63 -1.84 -3.23
C PRO A 203 -16.12 -2.03 -3.01
N ALA A 204 -15.69 -3.28 -2.91
CA ALA A 204 -14.28 -3.61 -2.71
C ALA A 204 -13.83 -4.75 -3.64
N LEU A 205 -12.60 -4.63 -4.15
CA LEU A 205 -11.86 -5.68 -4.81
C LEU A 205 -10.66 -6.05 -3.92
N VAL A 206 -10.60 -7.31 -3.49
CA VAL A 206 -9.44 -7.87 -2.79
C VAL A 206 -8.65 -8.69 -3.80
N ILE A 207 -7.36 -8.41 -3.96
CA ILE A 207 -6.43 -9.15 -4.82
C ILE A 207 -5.33 -9.72 -3.94
N HIS A 208 -4.96 -11.00 -4.13
CA HIS A 208 -3.94 -11.61 -3.28
C HIS A 208 -3.17 -12.70 -3.99
N GLY A 209 -1.83 -12.67 -3.86
CA GLY A 209 -0.96 -13.72 -4.35
C GLY A 209 -1.06 -14.99 -3.51
N ASP A 210 -1.17 -16.18 -4.12
CA ASP A 210 -1.27 -17.43 -3.36
C ASP A 210 0.06 -17.93 -2.80
N ALA A 211 1.17 -17.33 -3.21
CA ALA A 211 2.52 -17.54 -2.71
C ALA A 211 3.04 -16.37 -1.82
N ASP A 212 2.15 -15.50 -1.32
CA ASP A 212 2.53 -14.38 -0.45
C ASP A 212 3.14 -14.89 0.87
N ALA A 213 4.44 -14.59 1.06
CA ALA A 213 5.20 -14.97 2.25
C ALA A 213 4.98 -14.03 3.44
N ALA A 214 4.51 -12.80 3.20
CA ALA A 214 4.28 -11.80 4.24
C ALA A 214 2.88 -11.93 4.86
N ILE A 215 1.84 -12.11 4.05
CA ILE A 215 0.44 -12.18 4.48
C ILE A 215 -0.20 -13.43 3.86
N GLU A 216 -0.69 -14.32 4.72
CA GLU A 216 -1.31 -15.56 4.24
C GLU A 216 -2.63 -15.31 3.50
N LEU A 217 -2.88 -16.06 2.44
CA LEU A 217 -4.13 -15.99 1.65
C LEU A 217 -5.39 -16.16 2.52
N SER A 218 -5.30 -16.89 3.64
CA SER A 218 -6.38 -17.03 4.61
C SER A 218 -6.84 -15.70 5.19
N LEU A 219 -5.92 -14.74 5.40
CA LEU A 219 -6.21 -13.41 5.93
C LEU A 219 -6.89 -12.52 4.88
N ALA A 220 -6.51 -12.63 3.61
CA ALA A 220 -7.21 -11.95 2.52
C ALA A 220 -8.63 -12.50 2.31
N LYS A 221 -8.82 -13.82 2.45
CA LYS A 221 -10.16 -14.43 2.44
C LYS A 221 -11.03 -13.92 3.60
N ALA A 222 -10.45 -13.79 4.80
CA ALA A 222 -11.15 -13.24 5.95
C ALA A 222 -11.48 -11.74 5.75
N LEU A 223 -10.56 -10.96 5.16
CA LEU A 223 -10.79 -9.56 4.80
C LEU A 223 -11.97 -9.44 3.83
N ALA A 224 -11.97 -10.20 2.73
CA ALA A 224 -13.05 -10.17 1.73
C ALA A 224 -14.39 -10.61 2.34
N ALA A 225 -14.40 -11.63 3.18
CA ALA A 225 -15.62 -12.11 3.85
C ALA A 225 -16.15 -11.14 4.91
N GLY A 226 -15.30 -10.29 5.49
CA GLY A 226 -15.67 -9.31 6.50
C GLY A 226 -16.25 -8.02 5.93
N LEU A 227 -15.91 -7.67 4.69
CA LEU A 227 -16.43 -6.49 3.98
C LEU A 227 -17.86 -6.74 3.50
N ALA A 228 -18.69 -5.68 3.48
CA ALA A 228 -20.09 -5.78 3.11
C ALA A 228 -20.29 -6.16 1.61
N SER A 229 -19.39 -5.72 0.74
CA SER A 229 -19.43 -6.00 -0.71
C SER A 229 -18.03 -6.13 -1.26
N ALA A 230 -17.50 -7.35 -1.35
CA ALA A 230 -16.13 -7.58 -1.85
C ALA A 230 -16.07 -8.76 -2.83
N GLU A 231 -15.30 -8.57 -3.90
CA GLU A 231 -14.80 -9.62 -4.78
C GLU A 231 -13.39 -10.01 -4.35
N LEU A 232 -13.04 -11.31 -4.35
CA LEU A 232 -11.68 -11.80 -4.13
C LEU A 232 -11.12 -12.39 -5.42
N VAL A 233 -9.97 -11.87 -5.84
CA VAL A 233 -9.16 -12.42 -6.93
C VAL A 233 -7.85 -12.96 -6.37
N VAL A 234 -7.61 -14.25 -6.57
CA VAL A 234 -6.34 -14.91 -6.20
C VAL A 234 -5.44 -14.93 -7.41
N VAL A 235 -4.18 -14.50 -7.26
CA VAL A 235 -3.16 -14.46 -8.32
C VAL A 235 -2.23 -15.66 -8.15
N PRO A 236 -2.30 -16.66 -9.06
CA PRO A 236 -1.51 -17.89 -8.92
C PRO A 236 -0.01 -17.60 -9.04
N GLY A 237 0.78 -18.12 -8.10
CA GLY A 237 2.24 -18.00 -8.07
C GLY A 237 2.76 -16.61 -7.66
N ALA A 238 1.90 -15.63 -7.45
CA ALA A 238 2.34 -14.30 -7.03
C ALA A 238 2.70 -14.28 -5.53
N GLY A 239 3.78 -13.57 -5.22
CA GLY A 239 4.18 -13.20 -3.86
C GLY A 239 3.46 -11.95 -3.36
N HIS A 240 4.09 -11.25 -2.39
CA HIS A 240 3.49 -10.12 -1.66
C HIS A 240 3.27 -8.86 -2.51
N ALA A 241 3.98 -8.65 -3.60
CA ALA A 241 3.77 -7.49 -4.49
C ALA A 241 3.15 -7.92 -5.83
N ALA A 242 1.99 -8.60 -5.79
CA ALA A 242 1.33 -9.16 -6.97
C ALA A 242 1.04 -8.10 -8.06
N ASN A 243 0.69 -6.87 -7.67
CA ASN A 243 0.48 -5.77 -8.61
C ASN A 243 1.71 -5.41 -9.43
N LEU A 244 2.90 -5.56 -8.85
CA LEU A 244 4.17 -5.23 -9.48
C LEU A 244 4.75 -6.42 -10.26
N THR A 245 4.64 -7.63 -9.70
CA THR A 245 5.27 -8.83 -10.25
C THR A 245 4.41 -9.60 -11.25
N HIS A 246 3.07 -9.46 -11.16
CA HIS A 246 2.07 -10.13 -12.01
C HIS A 246 1.02 -9.16 -12.57
N PRO A 247 1.44 -8.01 -13.16
CA PRO A 247 0.50 -6.99 -13.64
C PRO A 247 -0.44 -7.51 -14.73
N GLU A 248 -0.03 -8.51 -15.50
CA GLU A 248 -0.84 -9.16 -16.54
C GLU A 248 -2.09 -9.88 -16.00
N THR A 249 -2.08 -10.25 -14.71
CA THR A 249 -3.25 -10.83 -14.02
C THR A 249 -3.99 -9.77 -13.22
N VAL A 250 -3.26 -8.89 -12.55
CA VAL A 250 -3.83 -7.88 -11.64
C VAL A 250 -4.55 -6.76 -12.40
N ASN A 251 -3.94 -6.21 -13.47
CA ASN A 251 -4.52 -5.08 -14.21
C ASN A 251 -5.90 -5.41 -14.81
N PRO A 252 -6.12 -6.55 -15.48
CA PRO A 252 -7.45 -6.90 -15.97
C PRO A 252 -8.51 -7.07 -14.87
N ALA A 253 -8.12 -7.50 -13.66
CA ALA A 253 -9.03 -7.59 -12.53
C ALA A 253 -9.45 -6.18 -12.05
N ILE A 254 -8.49 -5.27 -11.94
CA ILE A 254 -8.74 -3.87 -11.59
C ILE A 254 -9.64 -3.20 -12.64
N GLU A 255 -9.32 -3.35 -13.93
CA GLU A 255 -10.11 -2.75 -15.02
C GLU A 255 -11.57 -3.25 -15.02
N ARG A 256 -11.79 -4.56 -14.83
CA ARG A 256 -13.15 -5.11 -14.72
C ARG A 256 -13.90 -4.54 -13.54
N PHE A 257 -13.27 -4.47 -12.37
CA PHE A 257 -13.88 -3.93 -11.17
C PHE A 257 -14.25 -2.45 -11.35
N LEU A 258 -13.31 -1.63 -11.83
CA LEU A 258 -13.54 -0.21 -12.06
C LEU A 258 -14.69 0.03 -13.05
N ALA A 259 -14.85 -0.81 -14.08
CA ALA A 259 -15.93 -0.71 -15.03
C ALA A 259 -17.33 -1.05 -14.43
N THR A 260 -17.40 -1.62 -13.24
CA THR A 260 -18.67 -1.85 -12.52
C THR A 260 -19.11 -0.67 -11.67
N LEU A 261 -18.25 0.33 -11.49
CA LEU A 261 -18.50 1.51 -10.66
C LEU A 261 -19.13 2.68 -11.45
N ASP A 262 -19.15 2.58 -12.79
CA ASP A 262 -19.64 3.60 -13.74
C ASP A 262 -21.19 3.72 -13.76
#